data_62f68c92c8556642369e7a41ba50dad0
#
_entry.id   62f68c92c8556642369e7a41ba50dad0
#
_cell.length_a   1.000
_cell.length_b   1.000
_cell.length_c   1.000
_cell.angle_alpha   90.00
_cell.angle_beta   90.00
_cell.angle_gamma   90.00
#
_symmetry.space_group_name_H-M   'P 1'
#
loop_
_entity.id
_entity.type
_entity.pdbx_description
1 polymer ?
#
loop_
_entity_poly.entity_id
_entity_poly.type
_entity_poly.pdbx_seq_one_letter_code
_entity_poly.pdbx_strand_id
1 'polypeptide(L)'
;MIENGFYKISEEFIDLIHQLGGKYSDRKERPVFCCIEDSKIKNLYWAIQTSDLAHRTPAQIEKIKLWNEEKSIRGAYYHIGYTNRPALYRISNCFPITRKYISGEYISQGIHLILKNPKEIEVIQKKLHRILFDESLHPNKYEQHITQLREYLVSEIECQRSVPIEMLKTPFNDVLIQKSQTIHRKKGIEPER
;
A
#
# COMPACT_ATOMS: atom_id res chain seq x y z
N MET A 1 -8.73 4.49 -4.83
CA MET A 1 -8.20 5.35 -3.74
C MET A 1 -8.20 6.79 -4.21
N ILE A 2 -8.15 7.74 -3.28
CA ILE A 2 -8.03 9.16 -3.58
C ILE A 2 -6.59 9.57 -3.28
N GLU A 3 -5.92 10.24 -4.21
CA GLU A 3 -4.60 10.81 -3.96
C GLU A 3 -4.66 11.81 -2.80
N ASN A 4 -3.57 11.89 -2.07
CA ASN A 4 -3.44 12.71 -0.87
C ASN A 4 -4.38 12.31 0.29
N GLY A 5 -5.02 11.14 0.20
CA GLY A 5 -5.82 10.56 1.28
C GLY A 5 -4.99 9.75 2.27
N PHE A 6 -5.50 9.63 3.51
CA PHE A 6 -4.90 8.78 4.54
C PHE A 6 -5.71 7.50 4.70
N TYR A 7 -5.01 6.37 4.79
CA TYR A 7 -5.62 5.05 4.81
C TYR A 7 -5.02 4.17 5.89
N LYS A 8 -5.78 3.16 6.30
CA LYS A 8 -5.30 2.02 7.09
C LYS A 8 -4.92 0.90 6.13
N ILE A 9 -3.79 0.27 6.36
CA ILE A 9 -3.35 -0.90 5.58
C ILE A 9 -3.80 -2.19 6.26
N SER A 10 -3.94 -3.26 5.48
CA SER A 10 -4.30 -4.58 5.99
C SER A 10 -3.10 -5.27 6.64
N GLU A 11 -3.38 -6.22 7.54
CA GLU A 11 -2.33 -7.09 8.11
C GLU A 11 -1.66 -7.94 7.03
N GLU A 12 -2.44 -8.43 6.07
CA GLU A 12 -1.95 -9.17 4.90
C GLU A 12 -0.84 -8.40 4.14
N PHE A 13 -0.96 -7.08 4.04
CA PHE A 13 0.08 -6.27 3.39
C PHE A 13 1.34 -6.14 4.23
N ILE A 14 1.22 -6.04 5.54
CA ILE A 14 2.36 -6.02 6.45
C ILE A 14 3.12 -7.36 6.37
N ASP A 15 2.38 -8.46 6.37
CA ASP A 15 2.95 -9.80 6.21
C ASP A 15 3.66 -9.97 4.86
N LEU A 16 3.06 -9.43 3.78
CA LEU A 16 3.69 -9.41 2.46
C LEU A 16 5.03 -8.66 2.47
N ILE A 17 5.10 -7.48 3.08
CA ILE A 17 6.36 -6.73 3.22
C ILE A 17 7.41 -7.58 3.94
N HIS A 18 7.04 -8.25 5.04
CA HIS A 18 7.95 -9.11 5.80
C HIS A 18 8.39 -10.34 5.00
N GLN A 19 7.49 -10.99 4.27
CA GLN A 19 7.79 -12.12 3.40
C GLN A 19 8.78 -11.76 2.28
N LEU A 20 8.71 -10.54 1.78
CA LEU A 20 9.64 -9.99 0.81
C LEU A 20 10.94 -9.44 1.44
N GLY A 21 11.20 -9.73 2.73
CA GLY A 21 12.40 -9.32 3.46
C GLY A 21 12.41 -7.87 3.92
N GLY A 22 11.37 -7.10 3.62
CA GLY A 22 11.21 -5.72 4.06
C GLY A 22 10.85 -5.61 5.53
N LYS A 23 10.94 -4.38 6.06
CA LYS A 23 10.55 -4.06 7.44
C LYS A 23 9.40 -3.08 7.46
N TYR A 24 8.41 -3.35 8.28
CA TYR A 24 7.32 -2.43 8.58
C TYR A 24 7.18 -2.30 10.10
N SER A 25 7.21 -1.07 10.64
CA SER A 25 7.08 -0.86 12.07
C SER A 25 5.62 -1.07 12.50
N ASP A 26 5.42 -2.15 13.22
CA ASP A 26 4.15 -2.78 13.54
C ASP A 26 3.37 -2.02 14.64
N ARG A 27 2.79 -0.88 14.30
CA ARG A 27 1.72 -0.30 15.11
C ARG A 27 0.48 -0.19 14.23
N LYS A 28 -0.42 -1.13 14.42
CA LYS A 28 -1.60 -1.50 13.63
C LYS A 28 -2.55 -0.36 13.21
N GLU A 29 -2.41 0.84 13.74
CA GLU A 29 -3.36 1.92 13.52
C GLU A 29 -2.77 3.20 12.92
N ARG A 30 -1.48 3.20 12.57
CA ARG A 30 -0.90 4.39 11.97
C ARG A 30 -1.37 4.54 10.53
N PRO A 31 -1.96 5.69 10.20
CA PRO A 31 -2.34 5.92 8.81
C PRO A 31 -1.10 6.04 7.93
N VAL A 32 -1.25 5.58 6.70
CA VAL A 32 -0.34 5.87 5.61
C VAL A 32 -0.93 6.96 4.73
N PHE A 33 -0.09 7.85 4.25
CA PHE A 33 -0.45 8.90 3.31
C PHE A 33 -0.25 8.39 1.89
N CYS A 34 -1.34 8.19 1.15
CA CYS A 34 -1.29 7.81 -0.27
C CYS A 34 -1.04 9.05 -1.12
N CYS A 35 0.22 9.26 -1.52
CA CYS A 35 0.69 10.51 -2.10
C CYS A 35 0.25 10.67 -3.57
N ILE A 36 0.67 9.75 -4.43
CA ILE A 36 0.40 9.80 -5.88
C ILE A 36 0.17 8.40 -6.44
N GLU A 37 -0.56 8.31 -7.55
CA GLU A 37 -0.60 7.11 -8.38
C GLU A 37 0.70 6.96 -9.18
N ASP A 38 1.15 5.72 -9.42
CA ASP A 38 2.33 5.45 -10.23
C ASP A 38 2.07 5.88 -11.69
N SER A 39 3.00 6.65 -12.28
CA SER A 39 2.82 7.21 -13.61
C SER A 39 2.75 6.18 -14.75
N LYS A 40 3.21 4.96 -14.51
CA LYS A 40 3.28 3.88 -15.50
C LYS A 40 2.27 2.75 -15.22
N ILE A 41 1.93 2.54 -13.95
CA ILE A 41 1.11 1.41 -13.51
C ILE A 41 -0.16 1.93 -12.85
N LYS A 42 -1.25 1.84 -13.60
CA LYS A 42 -2.57 2.25 -13.10
C LYS A 42 -3.00 1.40 -11.90
N ASN A 43 -3.62 2.03 -10.90
CA ASN A 43 -4.06 1.46 -9.62
C ASN A 43 -2.92 1.05 -8.66
N LEU A 44 -1.67 1.40 -8.96
CA LEU A 44 -0.56 1.33 -8.04
C LEU A 44 -0.31 2.73 -7.45
N TYR A 45 -0.25 2.86 -6.14
CA TYR A 45 -0.08 4.14 -5.45
C TYR A 45 1.19 4.11 -4.60
N TRP A 46 1.81 5.27 -4.45
CA TRP A 46 2.92 5.45 -3.55
C TRP A 46 2.42 5.94 -2.19
N ALA A 47 2.64 5.16 -1.16
CA ALA A 47 2.24 5.46 0.20
C ALA A 47 3.45 5.79 1.08
N ILE A 48 3.25 6.69 2.04
CA ILE A 48 4.28 7.18 2.97
C ILE A 48 3.80 6.93 4.39
N GLN A 49 4.65 6.34 5.23
CA GLN A 49 4.35 6.20 6.65
C GLN A 49 4.32 7.56 7.34
N THR A 50 3.32 7.77 8.18
CA THR A 50 3.23 8.97 9.02
C THR A 50 3.35 8.65 10.49
N SER A 51 3.79 9.61 11.29
CA SER A 51 3.81 9.51 12.75
C SER A 51 3.50 10.84 13.39
N ASP A 52 2.95 10.81 14.59
CA ASP A 52 2.76 12.01 15.40
C ASP A 52 4.11 12.63 15.74
N LEU A 53 4.23 13.95 15.53
CA LEU A 53 5.45 14.68 15.88
C LEU A 53 5.65 14.77 17.41
N ALA A 54 4.56 14.73 18.18
CA ALA A 54 4.60 14.74 19.65
C ALA A 54 5.38 13.56 20.27
N HIS A 55 5.57 12.47 19.51
CA HIS A 55 6.40 11.35 19.94
C HIS A 55 7.91 11.56 19.71
N ARG A 56 8.32 12.76 19.28
CA ARG A 56 9.72 13.10 19.03
C ARG A 56 10.25 14.05 20.11
N THR A 57 11.48 13.82 20.54
CA THR A 57 12.16 14.76 21.41
C THR A 57 12.55 16.03 20.63
N PRO A 58 12.72 17.19 21.31
CA PRO A 58 13.19 18.42 20.64
C PRO A 58 14.48 18.21 19.85
N ALA A 59 15.43 17.44 20.39
CA ALA A 59 16.70 17.14 19.71
C ALA A 59 16.48 16.33 18.41
N GLN A 60 15.51 15.38 18.39
CA GLN A 60 15.16 14.64 17.18
C GLN A 60 14.51 15.54 16.12
N ILE A 61 13.65 16.47 16.55
CA ILE A 61 13.01 17.42 15.64
C ILE A 61 14.07 18.35 15.02
N GLU A 62 14.98 18.88 15.82
CA GLU A 62 16.05 19.75 15.33
C GLU A 62 16.97 19.03 14.35
N LYS A 63 17.34 17.79 14.65
CA LYS A 63 18.11 16.94 13.72
C LYS A 63 17.40 16.74 12.39
N ILE A 64 16.07 16.52 12.39
CA ILE A 64 15.28 16.37 11.17
C ILE A 64 15.26 17.68 10.37
N LYS A 65 15.14 18.82 11.03
CA LYS A 65 15.20 20.13 10.36
C LYS A 65 16.55 20.34 9.69
N LEU A 66 17.66 20.07 10.37
CA LEU A 66 19.01 20.14 9.79
C LEU A 66 19.14 19.22 8.55
N TRP A 67 18.65 17.99 8.63
CA TRP A 67 18.64 17.09 7.48
C TRP A 67 17.83 17.63 6.30
N ASN A 68 16.70 18.28 6.56
CA ASN A 68 15.86 18.86 5.51
C ASN A 68 16.56 19.95 4.71
N GLU A 69 17.57 20.60 5.28
CA GLU A 69 18.40 21.62 4.61
C GLU A 69 19.52 21.01 3.76
N GLU A 70 19.83 19.72 3.96
CA GLU A 70 20.87 19.04 3.20
C GLU A 70 20.47 18.84 1.73
N LYS A 71 21.42 19.09 0.82
CA LYS A 71 21.27 18.75 -0.61
C LYS A 71 21.38 17.25 -0.87
N SER A 72 21.95 16.49 0.07
CA SER A 72 22.07 15.02 0.00
C SER A 72 20.72 14.34 -0.03
N ILE A 73 20.69 13.02 -0.33
CA ILE A 73 19.44 12.22 -0.29
C ILE A 73 18.79 12.25 1.09
N ARG A 74 19.58 12.46 2.15
CA ARG A 74 19.07 12.55 3.53
C ARG A 74 18.06 13.69 3.70
N GLY A 75 18.22 14.81 2.95
CA GLY A 75 17.25 15.89 2.91
C GLY A 75 15.85 15.50 2.39
N ALA A 76 15.72 14.31 1.77
CA ALA A 76 14.45 13.78 1.31
C ALA A 76 13.80 12.78 2.30
N TYR A 77 14.51 12.33 3.34
CA TYR A 77 14.02 11.25 4.22
C TYR A 77 12.76 11.61 5.00
N TYR A 78 12.61 12.86 5.39
CA TYR A 78 11.53 13.30 6.25
C TYR A 78 10.91 14.62 5.78
N HIS A 79 9.63 14.80 6.12
CA HIS A 79 8.96 16.10 6.05
C HIS A 79 8.16 16.32 7.34
N ILE A 80 8.35 17.48 7.97
CA ILE A 80 7.53 17.93 9.09
C ILE A 80 6.39 18.74 8.51
N GLY A 81 5.18 18.31 8.74
CA GLY A 81 3.97 18.95 8.22
C GLY A 81 2.77 18.73 9.13
N TYR A 82 1.60 18.80 8.55
CA TYR A 82 0.35 18.68 9.27
C TYR A 82 -0.55 17.62 8.65
N THR A 83 -1.29 16.94 9.53
CA THR A 83 -2.49 16.19 9.20
C THR A 83 -3.68 16.91 9.84
N ASN A 84 -4.35 16.33 10.82
CA ASN A 84 -5.20 17.03 11.80
C ASN A 84 -4.40 17.60 12.98
N ARG A 85 -3.10 17.30 13.05
CA ARG A 85 -2.12 17.71 14.06
C ARG A 85 -0.71 17.68 13.45
N PRO A 86 0.31 18.25 14.15
CA PRO A 86 1.69 18.18 13.66
C PRO A 86 2.13 16.74 13.44
N ALA A 87 2.65 16.46 12.25
CA ALA A 87 2.99 15.12 11.81
C ALA A 87 4.37 15.05 11.15
N LEU A 88 4.99 13.90 11.24
CA LEU A 88 6.21 13.55 10.53
C LEU A 88 5.88 12.56 9.41
N TYR A 89 6.10 12.97 8.17
CA TYR A 89 6.07 12.10 7.00
C TYR A 89 7.44 11.44 6.85
N ARG A 90 7.48 10.12 6.95
CA ARG A 90 8.69 9.30 6.85
C ARG A 90 8.86 8.88 5.38
N ILE A 91 9.35 9.78 4.55
CA ILE A 91 9.36 9.58 3.09
C ILE A 91 10.31 8.45 2.68
N SER A 92 11.44 8.27 3.41
CA SER A 92 12.32 7.11 3.21
C SER A 92 11.68 5.76 3.55
N ASN A 93 10.52 5.77 4.20
CA ASN A 93 9.71 4.58 4.48
C ASN A 93 8.49 4.53 3.54
N CYS A 94 8.61 5.04 2.33
CA CYS A 94 7.57 4.90 1.32
C CYS A 94 7.54 3.46 0.78
N PHE A 95 6.40 3.11 0.22
CA PHE A 95 6.19 1.81 -0.44
C PHE A 95 5.07 1.91 -1.47
N PRO A 96 5.09 1.06 -2.50
CA PRO A 96 3.96 0.93 -3.42
C PRO A 96 2.83 0.15 -2.75
N ILE A 97 1.58 0.48 -3.07
CA ILE A 97 0.40 -0.21 -2.54
C ILE A 97 -0.74 -0.18 -3.56
N THR A 98 -1.59 -1.21 -3.54
CA THR A 98 -2.83 -1.26 -4.32
C THR A 98 -4.05 -1.16 -3.41
N ARG A 99 -5.23 -0.91 -3.99
CA ARG A 99 -6.49 -0.85 -3.24
C ARG A 99 -6.79 -2.13 -2.46
N LYS A 100 -6.36 -3.29 -2.97
CA LYS A 100 -6.54 -4.61 -2.33
C LYS A 100 -6.06 -4.60 -0.87
N TYR A 101 -4.96 -3.93 -0.60
CA TYR A 101 -4.29 -3.94 0.70
C TYR A 101 -4.69 -2.76 1.62
N ILE A 102 -5.72 -2.01 1.25
CA ILE A 102 -6.31 -0.97 2.10
C ILE A 102 -7.46 -1.57 2.90
N SER A 103 -7.33 -1.59 4.22
CA SER A 103 -8.39 -2.05 5.13
C SER A 103 -9.48 -0.99 5.37
N GLY A 104 -9.18 0.29 5.17
CA GLY A 104 -10.15 1.36 5.31
C GLY A 104 -9.56 2.76 5.17
N GLU A 105 -10.43 3.74 5.08
CA GLU A 105 -10.07 5.15 5.15
C GLU A 105 -9.71 5.54 6.58
N TYR A 106 -8.74 6.44 6.73
CA TYR A 106 -8.45 7.00 8.04
C TYR A 106 -9.40 8.18 8.30
N ILE A 107 -10.31 7.95 9.24
CA ILE A 107 -11.34 8.92 9.61
C ILE A 107 -10.84 9.78 10.77
N SER A 108 -10.93 11.10 10.62
CA SER A 108 -10.69 12.07 11.67
C SER A 108 -11.92 12.96 11.81
N GLN A 109 -12.49 13.06 13.01
CA GLN A 109 -13.71 13.83 13.28
C GLN A 109 -14.89 13.46 12.33
N GLY A 110 -15.04 12.16 12.04
CA GLY A 110 -16.11 11.65 11.19
C GLY A 110 -15.89 11.84 9.67
N ILE A 111 -14.77 12.40 9.24
CA ILE A 111 -14.47 12.69 7.84
C ILE A 111 -13.18 11.98 7.42
N HIS A 112 -13.14 11.46 6.18
CA HIS A 112 -11.91 10.93 5.60
C HIS A 112 -10.84 12.02 5.55
N LEU A 113 -9.69 11.76 6.17
CA LEU A 113 -8.60 12.72 6.20
C LEU A 113 -7.91 12.77 4.84
N ILE A 114 -7.87 13.97 4.26
CA ILE A 114 -7.20 14.26 2.98
C ILE A 114 -6.31 15.49 3.18
N LEU A 115 -5.05 15.43 2.76
CA LEU A 115 -4.16 16.57 2.74
C LEU A 115 -4.58 17.51 1.59
N LYS A 116 -4.90 18.77 1.94
CA LYS A 116 -5.42 19.75 0.99
C LYS A 116 -4.43 20.88 0.67
N ASN A 117 -3.35 21.00 1.43
CA ASN A 117 -2.36 22.07 1.22
C ASN A 117 -1.47 21.76 -0.01
N PRO A 118 -1.62 22.48 -1.13
CA PRO A 118 -0.90 22.15 -2.37
C PRO A 118 0.61 22.35 -2.24
N LYS A 119 1.06 23.32 -1.45
CA LYS A 119 2.50 23.55 -1.21
C LYS A 119 3.13 22.40 -0.45
N GLU A 120 2.42 21.88 0.54
CA GLU A 120 2.88 20.74 1.33
C GLU A 120 2.92 19.46 0.49
N ILE A 121 1.88 19.21 -0.30
CA ILE A 121 1.80 18.10 -1.24
C ILE A 121 2.99 18.14 -2.20
N GLU A 122 3.25 19.29 -2.83
CA GLU A 122 4.35 19.46 -3.77
C GLU A 122 5.72 19.15 -3.13
N VAL A 123 5.96 19.62 -1.91
CA VAL A 123 7.22 19.33 -1.19
C VAL A 123 7.37 17.85 -0.92
N ILE A 124 6.30 17.18 -0.47
CA ILE A 124 6.31 15.74 -0.20
C ILE A 124 6.56 14.96 -1.49
N GLN A 125 5.89 15.30 -2.58
CA GLN A 125 6.06 14.65 -3.89
C GLN A 125 7.47 14.83 -4.44
N LYS A 126 8.05 16.02 -4.36
CA LYS A 126 9.46 16.27 -4.76
C LYS A 126 10.44 15.39 -3.98
N LYS A 127 10.23 15.26 -2.67
CA LYS A 127 11.05 14.39 -1.83
C LYS A 127 10.84 12.91 -2.16
N LEU A 128 9.61 12.48 -2.38
CA LEU A 128 9.29 11.13 -2.79
C LEU A 128 9.99 10.77 -4.11
N HIS A 129 9.91 11.62 -5.13
CA HIS A 129 10.62 11.39 -6.40
C HIS A 129 12.12 11.23 -6.22
N ARG A 130 12.75 11.99 -5.30
CA ARG A 130 14.18 11.82 -4.98
C ARG A 130 14.48 10.45 -4.37
N ILE A 131 13.61 9.96 -3.45
CA ILE A 131 13.74 8.62 -2.87
C ILE A 131 13.57 7.54 -3.94
N LEU A 132 12.55 7.65 -4.79
CA LEU A 132 12.30 6.67 -5.86
C LEU A 132 13.42 6.66 -6.91
N PHE A 133 14.01 7.81 -7.22
CA PHE A 133 15.16 7.89 -8.08
C PHE A 133 16.39 7.19 -7.46
N ASP A 134 16.68 7.47 -6.18
CA ASP A 134 17.79 6.82 -5.46
C ASP A 134 17.56 5.30 -5.33
N GLU A 135 16.34 4.85 -5.10
CA GLU A 135 15.96 3.43 -5.10
C GLU A 135 16.18 2.77 -6.48
N SER A 136 15.90 3.50 -7.56
CA SER A 136 16.14 2.97 -8.93
C SER A 136 17.62 2.75 -9.25
N LEU A 137 18.51 3.49 -8.59
CA LEU A 137 19.95 3.30 -8.69
C LEU A 137 20.51 2.23 -7.74
N HIS A 138 19.78 2.00 -6.63
CA HIS A 138 20.20 1.09 -5.58
C HIS A 138 18.99 0.27 -5.10
N PRO A 139 18.56 -0.76 -5.86
CA PRO A 139 17.37 -1.54 -5.57
C PRO A 139 17.36 -2.16 -4.16
N ASN A 140 16.23 -2.07 -3.49
CA ASN A 140 15.99 -2.55 -2.12
C ASN A 140 16.92 -1.90 -1.06
N LYS A 141 17.35 -0.67 -1.32
CA LYS A 141 18.15 0.12 -0.37
C LYS A 141 17.35 0.50 0.89
N TYR A 142 16.07 0.77 0.73
CA TYR A 142 15.19 1.19 1.82
C TYR A 142 14.57 -0.02 2.54
N GLU A 143 14.27 0.15 3.83
CA GLU A 143 13.81 -0.93 4.71
C GLU A 143 12.56 -1.68 4.22
N GLN A 144 11.74 -1.06 3.36
CA GLN A 144 10.53 -1.66 2.81
C GLN A 144 10.76 -2.56 1.60
N HIS A 145 12.01 -2.68 1.12
CA HIS A 145 12.35 -3.41 -0.12
C HIS A 145 11.47 -2.97 -1.29
N ILE A 146 11.49 -1.67 -1.55
CA ILE A 146 10.56 -0.98 -2.47
C ILE A 146 10.52 -1.62 -3.85
N THR A 147 11.68 -1.94 -4.42
CA THR A 147 11.78 -2.51 -5.77
C THR A 147 11.10 -3.87 -5.82
N GLN A 148 11.44 -4.77 -4.91
CA GLN A 148 10.89 -6.13 -4.85
C GLN A 148 9.38 -6.11 -4.59
N LEU A 149 8.92 -5.25 -3.68
CA LEU A 149 7.49 -5.09 -3.40
C LEU A 149 6.74 -4.55 -4.62
N ARG A 150 7.34 -3.60 -5.36
CA ARG A 150 6.75 -3.07 -6.58
C ARG A 150 6.61 -4.13 -7.66
N GLU A 151 7.65 -4.92 -7.90
CA GLU A 151 7.62 -6.03 -8.87
C GLU A 151 6.52 -7.04 -8.54
N TYR A 152 6.39 -7.41 -7.27
CA TYR A 152 5.33 -8.30 -6.81
C TYR A 152 3.94 -7.72 -7.11
N LEU A 153 3.67 -6.48 -6.73
CA LEU A 153 2.37 -5.83 -6.94
C LEU A 153 2.04 -5.62 -8.43
N VAL A 154 3.03 -5.33 -9.25
CA VAL A 154 2.85 -5.24 -10.71
C VAL A 154 2.45 -6.59 -11.28
N SER A 155 3.14 -7.67 -10.91
CA SER A 155 2.78 -9.02 -11.36
C SER A 155 1.36 -9.43 -10.93
N GLU A 156 0.93 -9.03 -9.74
CA GLU A 156 -0.43 -9.26 -9.26
C GLU A 156 -1.49 -8.50 -10.09
N ILE A 157 -1.22 -7.22 -10.40
CA ILE A 157 -2.10 -6.40 -11.25
C ILE A 157 -2.21 -7.01 -12.66
N GLU A 158 -1.11 -7.47 -13.24
CA GLU A 158 -1.07 -8.06 -14.57
C GLU A 158 -1.80 -9.40 -14.61
N CYS A 159 -1.62 -10.24 -13.60
CA CYS A 159 -2.34 -11.49 -13.46
C CYS A 159 -3.87 -11.27 -13.39
N GLN A 160 -4.33 -10.27 -12.64
CA GLN A 160 -5.75 -9.92 -12.55
C GLN A 160 -6.32 -9.44 -13.90
N ARG A 161 -5.52 -8.78 -14.74
CA ARG A 161 -5.93 -8.33 -16.08
C ARG A 161 -5.99 -9.47 -17.08
N SER A 162 -5.21 -10.51 -16.88
CA SER A 162 -5.10 -11.66 -17.80
C SER A 162 -6.21 -12.70 -17.60
N VAL A 163 -7.00 -12.64 -16.52
CA VAL A 163 -8.15 -13.53 -16.30
C VAL A 163 -9.31 -13.06 -17.18
N PRO A 164 -9.77 -13.87 -18.18
CA PRO A 164 -10.88 -13.50 -19.03
C PRO A 164 -12.15 -13.29 -18.20
N ILE A 165 -12.89 -12.22 -18.49
CA ILE A 165 -14.18 -11.87 -17.83
C ILE A 165 -15.22 -13.00 -17.94
N GLU A 166 -15.07 -13.92 -18.87
CA GLU A 166 -15.94 -15.07 -19.06
C GLU A 166 -15.90 -16.08 -17.90
N MET A 167 -14.78 -16.21 -17.18
CA MET A 167 -14.69 -17.10 -16.01
C MET A 167 -15.39 -16.55 -14.76
N LEU A 168 -15.67 -15.27 -14.71
CA LEU A 168 -16.37 -14.63 -13.58
C LEU A 168 -17.90 -14.69 -13.70
N LYS A 169 -18.44 -15.19 -14.82
CA LYS A 169 -19.89 -15.24 -15.11
C LYS A 169 -20.52 -16.62 -14.90
N THR A 170 -19.78 -17.64 -14.48
CA THR A 170 -20.40 -18.91 -14.09
C THR A 170 -20.98 -18.76 -12.67
N PRO A 171 -22.31 -18.79 -12.52
CA PRO A 171 -22.92 -18.78 -11.18
C PRO A 171 -22.47 -20.05 -10.44
N PHE A 172 -22.07 -19.89 -9.21
CA PHE A 172 -21.61 -20.95 -8.28
C PHE A 172 -22.59 -22.15 -8.16
N ASN A 173 -23.85 -21.99 -8.65
CA ASN A 173 -24.89 -22.99 -8.60
C ASN A 173 -24.75 -24.12 -9.65
N ASP A 174 -24.05 -23.90 -10.79
CA ASP A 174 -24.01 -24.93 -11.83
C ASP A 174 -23.04 -26.08 -11.52
N VAL A 175 -22.04 -25.84 -10.66
CA VAL A 175 -21.08 -26.88 -10.25
C VAL A 175 -21.69 -27.89 -9.28
N LEU A 176 -22.67 -27.50 -8.49
CA LEU A 176 -23.37 -28.40 -7.53
C LEU A 176 -24.42 -29.27 -8.22
N ILE A 177 -25.07 -28.79 -9.29
CA ILE A 177 -26.08 -29.55 -10.03
C ILE A 177 -25.44 -30.67 -10.86
N GLN A 178 -24.27 -30.47 -11.45
CA GLN A 178 -23.58 -31.53 -12.20
C GLN A 178 -23.05 -32.64 -11.28
N LYS A 179 -22.62 -32.34 -10.05
CA LYS A 179 -22.17 -33.37 -9.10
C LYS A 179 -23.33 -34.19 -8.54
N SER A 180 -24.53 -33.64 -8.37
CA SER A 180 -25.71 -34.40 -7.90
C SER A 180 -26.27 -35.33 -8.96
N GLN A 181 -26.22 -34.98 -10.24
CA GLN A 181 -26.67 -35.85 -11.34
C GLN A 181 -25.75 -37.04 -11.59
N THR A 182 -24.45 -36.91 -11.30
CA THR A 182 -23.48 -38.01 -11.48
C THR A 182 -23.59 -39.07 -10.37
N ILE A 183 -24.10 -38.72 -9.19
CA ILE A 183 -24.26 -39.62 -8.05
C ILE A 183 -25.54 -40.49 -8.20
N HIS A 184 -26.60 -39.98 -8.84
CA HIS A 184 -27.81 -40.76 -9.07
C HIS A 184 -27.76 -41.80 -10.20
N ARG A 185 -26.78 -41.69 -11.11
CA ARG A 185 -26.58 -42.68 -12.18
C ARG A 185 -25.81 -43.94 -11.77
N LYS A 186 -25.24 -44.03 -10.58
CA LYS A 186 -24.46 -45.17 -10.07
C LYS A 186 -25.18 -46.06 -9.07
N LYS A 187 -26.49 -45.87 -8.84
CA LYS A 187 -27.31 -46.76 -7.99
C LYS A 187 -28.50 -47.35 -8.79
N GLY A 188 -28.19 -48.00 -9.90
CA GLY A 188 -29.15 -48.93 -10.51
C GLY A 188 -28.81 -50.34 -10.02
N ILE A 189 -29.56 -50.79 -9.01
CA ILE A 189 -29.55 -52.17 -8.55
C ILE A 189 -30.61 -52.87 -9.39
N GLU A 190 -30.15 -53.88 -10.17
CA GLU A 190 -31.06 -54.83 -10.83
C GLU A 190 -31.73 -55.74 -9.80
N PRO A 191 -33.04 -56.08 -9.97
CA PRO A 191 -33.66 -57.09 -9.12
C PRO A 191 -33.38 -58.47 -9.68
N GLU A 192 -32.82 -59.33 -8.86
CA GLU A 192 -32.75 -60.78 -9.07
C GLU A 192 -34.14 -61.42 -8.91
N ARG A 193 -34.37 -62.41 -9.79
CA ARG A 193 -35.54 -63.30 -9.78
C ARG A 193 -35.47 -64.34 -8.65
#